data_0c5b044c186cd88828b2dd89f4f7a966
#
_entry.id   0c5b044c186cd88828b2dd89f4f7a966
#
_cell.length_a   1.000
_cell.length_b   1.000
_cell.length_c   1.000
_cell.angle_alpha   90.00
_cell.angle_beta   90.00
_cell.angle_gamma   90.00
#
_symmetry.space_group_name_H-M   'P 1'
#
loop_
_entity.id
_entity.type
_entity.pdbx_description
1 polymer ?
#
loop_
_entity_poly.entity_id
_entity_poly.type
_entity_poly.pdbx_seq_one_letter_code
_entity_poly.pdbx_strand_id
1 'polypeptide(L)'
;MAFYRRVKIVNYFHVLVVSNNAQLRGQIGSLLRSVYPGCSCQSITGSQALAFLSVRPWDYIICDSGALEITGLQIIDALAELRSNAQLLIMQQLPSPIFEAIEAHAAGKKVSLRLLNTASSNLQQVEKHILSNPQAKNTSELSATDAVDFNQTSPLECLEQIVAYYQPQICLGSGRLYGAEALARWDLKELGVFGPLDILPVLKTAPLREALWERMLDHATDTLKRLQGAELNIAVNICADIARSVNWSEDLAQRFQRSNIRTQNFTVEITESPLHEAQSWLTGTVAQLRLRGFHCAIDDFGTGFSSLQRLATTPFNKLKIDKGFVQRARSSNAGKKLLHNTVMLAHDLGLLVIAEGIETKEDYERAGELGIDIAQGYYFAKPMPFNDFMKYALSHTEHFNNPASRLARANGGLFE
;
A
#
# COMPACT_ATOMS: atom_id res chain seq x y z
N MET A 1 -46.94 -1.37 20.46
CA MET A 1 -46.66 -2.01 19.15
C MET A 1 -45.24 -1.63 18.77
N ALA A 2 -44.30 -2.52 18.97
CA ALA A 2 -42.88 -2.29 18.73
C ALA A 2 -42.55 -2.68 17.29
N PHE A 3 -42.11 -1.69 16.50
CA PHE A 3 -41.52 -1.90 15.18
C PHE A 3 -40.09 -2.44 15.34
N TYR A 4 -39.93 -3.78 15.24
CA TYR A 4 -38.63 -4.37 14.98
C TYR A 4 -38.21 -4.05 13.54
N ARG A 5 -37.37 -3.04 13.36
CA ARG A 5 -36.58 -2.87 12.12
C ARG A 5 -35.56 -4.02 12.09
N ARG A 6 -35.69 -4.91 11.09
CA ARG A 6 -34.66 -5.89 10.75
C ARG A 6 -33.39 -5.13 10.38
N VAL A 7 -32.40 -5.18 11.25
CA VAL A 7 -31.03 -4.73 10.93
C VAL A 7 -30.51 -5.68 9.83
N LYS A 8 -30.28 -5.17 8.63
CA LYS A 8 -29.55 -5.90 7.59
C LYS A 8 -28.07 -5.93 8.04
N ILE A 9 -27.57 -7.12 8.33
CA ILE A 9 -26.13 -7.33 8.55
C ILE A 9 -25.44 -7.03 7.22
N VAL A 10 -24.67 -5.98 7.14
CA VAL A 10 -23.86 -5.63 5.97
C VAL A 10 -22.53 -6.37 6.12
N ASN A 11 -22.35 -7.43 5.34
CA ASN A 11 -21.08 -8.15 5.29
C ASN A 11 -20.11 -7.36 4.40
N TYR A 12 -19.03 -6.88 4.98
CA TYR A 12 -17.91 -6.26 4.24
C TYR A 12 -17.05 -7.36 3.60
N PHE A 13 -16.89 -7.32 2.30
CA PHE A 13 -15.98 -8.20 1.59
C PHE A 13 -15.35 -7.50 0.37
N HIS A 14 -14.21 -7.99 -0.03
CA HIS A 14 -13.39 -7.42 -1.09
C HIS A 14 -13.47 -8.26 -2.36
N VAL A 15 -13.90 -7.66 -3.45
CA VAL A 15 -14.02 -8.33 -4.75
C VAL A 15 -13.08 -7.69 -5.76
N LEU A 16 -12.26 -8.51 -6.38
CA LEU A 16 -11.45 -8.12 -7.54
C LEU A 16 -12.13 -8.61 -8.82
N VAL A 17 -12.42 -7.70 -9.74
CA VAL A 17 -12.98 -8.04 -11.06
C VAL A 17 -11.90 -7.86 -12.12
N VAL A 18 -11.55 -8.94 -12.79
CA VAL A 18 -10.52 -9.00 -13.83
C VAL A 18 -11.17 -9.23 -15.18
N SER A 19 -11.19 -8.21 -16.04
CA SER A 19 -11.74 -8.32 -17.41
C SER A 19 -11.18 -7.21 -18.28
N ASN A 20 -10.89 -7.48 -19.55
CA ASN A 20 -10.54 -6.43 -20.54
C ASN A 20 -11.80 -5.70 -21.05
N ASN A 21 -12.99 -6.28 -20.86
CA ASN A 21 -14.26 -5.66 -21.25
C ASN A 21 -14.72 -4.62 -20.22
N ALA A 22 -14.57 -3.34 -20.54
CA ALA A 22 -14.94 -2.23 -19.65
C ALA A 22 -16.44 -2.22 -19.30
N GLN A 23 -17.31 -2.61 -20.24
CA GLN A 23 -18.74 -2.68 -20.01
C GLN A 23 -19.08 -3.77 -19.00
N LEU A 24 -18.48 -4.96 -19.12
CA LEU A 24 -18.66 -6.07 -18.19
C LEU A 24 -18.16 -5.70 -16.78
N ARG A 25 -16.99 -5.06 -16.67
CA ARG A 25 -16.49 -4.55 -15.38
C ARG A 25 -17.49 -3.60 -14.70
N GLY A 26 -18.07 -2.68 -15.49
CA GLY A 26 -19.07 -1.72 -15.00
C GLY A 26 -20.36 -2.43 -14.54
N GLN A 27 -20.82 -3.43 -15.28
CA GLN A 27 -22.02 -4.21 -14.96
C GLN A 27 -21.84 -5.03 -13.68
N ILE A 28 -20.73 -5.76 -13.55
CA ILE A 28 -20.41 -6.54 -12.34
C ILE A 28 -20.28 -5.60 -11.13
N GLY A 29 -19.54 -4.48 -11.27
CA GLY A 29 -19.39 -3.52 -10.19
C GLY A 29 -20.71 -2.90 -9.74
N SER A 30 -21.61 -2.59 -10.68
CA SER A 30 -22.94 -2.06 -10.37
C SER A 30 -23.83 -3.11 -9.70
N LEU A 31 -23.81 -4.36 -10.17
CA LEU A 31 -24.53 -5.46 -9.56
C LEU A 31 -24.07 -5.70 -8.11
N LEU A 32 -22.76 -5.79 -7.90
CA LEU A 32 -22.21 -6.04 -6.57
C LEU A 32 -22.58 -4.92 -5.59
N ARG A 33 -22.50 -3.68 -5.99
CA ARG A 33 -22.91 -2.54 -5.16
C ARG A 33 -24.39 -2.52 -4.86
N SER A 34 -25.24 -2.93 -5.81
CA SER A 34 -26.70 -2.96 -5.61
C SER A 34 -27.14 -4.05 -4.63
N VAL A 35 -26.44 -5.19 -4.65
CA VAL A 35 -26.78 -6.37 -3.83
C VAL A 35 -26.07 -6.32 -2.48
N TYR A 36 -24.86 -5.77 -2.44
CA TYR A 36 -23.99 -5.70 -1.26
C TYR A 36 -23.44 -4.27 -1.08
N PRO A 37 -24.17 -3.41 -0.39
CA PRO A 37 -23.71 -2.02 -0.17
C PRO A 37 -22.35 -1.88 0.53
N GLY A 38 -21.94 -2.89 1.32
CA GLY A 38 -20.62 -2.94 1.97
C GLY A 38 -19.51 -3.61 1.15
N CYS A 39 -19.75 -3.95 -0.13
CA CYS A 39 -18.75 -4.59 -0.97
C CYS A 39 -17.74 -3.57 -1.51
N SER A 40 -16.45 -3.74 -1.21
CA SER A 40 -15.36 -3.04 -1.90
C SER A 40 -15.03 -3.80 -3.18
N CYS A 41 -15.45 -3.26 -4.33
CA CYS A 41 -15.24 -3.85 -5.64
C CYS A 41 -14.19 -3.07 -6.43
N GLN A 42 -13.06 -3.72 -6.75
CA GLN A 42 -12.04 -3.17 -7.64
C GLN A 42 -12.08 -3.87 -8.99
N SER A 43 -11.97 -3.11 -10.09
CA SER A 43 -12.04 -3.62 -11.44
C SER A 43 -10.78 -3.26 -12.22
N ILE A 44 -10.12 -4.27 -12.79
CA ILE A 44 -8.84 -4.14 -13.48
C ILE A 44 -8.83 -4.91 -14.81
N THR A 45 -7.83 -4.64 -15.64
CA THR A 45 -7.56 -5.41 -16.87
C THR A 45 -6.77 -6.68 -16.55
N GLY A 46 -6.77 -7.64 -17.47
CA GLY A 46 -6.02 -8.90 -17.32
C GLY A 46 -4.53 -8.69 -17.07
N SER A 47 -3.89 -7.75 -17.77
CA SER A 47 -2.47 -7.43 -17.63
C SER A 47 -2.07 -6.94 -16.21
N GLN A 48 -3.02 -6.41 -15.46
CA GLN A 48 -2.81 -5.91 -14.09
C GLN A 48 -3.09 -6.97 -13.03
N ALA A 49 -3.72 -8.10 -13.39
CA ALA A 49 -4.30 -9.04 -12.42
C ALA A 49 -3.29 -9.54 -11.40
N LEU A 50 -2.13 -10.04 -11.82
CA LEU A 50 -1.13 -10.63 -10.93
C LEU A 50 -0.59 -9.61 -9.92
N ALA A 51 -0.37 -8.37 -10.33
CA ALA A 51 0.08 -7.31 -9.45
C ALA A 51 -0.97 -6.98 -8.37
N PHE A 52 -2.25 -7.03 -8.73
CA PHE A 52 -3.33 -6.71 -7.80
C PHE A 52 -3.69 -7.84 -6.82
N LEU A 53 -3.36 -9.09 -7.14
CA LEU A 53 -3.61 -10.21 -6.22
C LEU A 53 -2.84 -10.06 -4.90
N SER A 54 -1.65 -9.46 -4.93
CA SER A 54 -0.81 -9.27 -3.74
C SER A 54 -1.09 -7.98 -2.96
N VAL A 55 -1.91 -7.06 -3.48
CA VAL A 55 -2.14 -5.74 -2.88
C VAL A 55 -2.86 -5.84 -1.53
N ARG A 56 -3.80 -6.78 -1.39
CA ARG A 56 -4.54 -7.04 -0.15
C ARG A 56 -5.18 -8.43 -0.17
N PRO A 57 -5.67 -8.96 0.96
CA PRO A 57 -6.53 -10.14 0.94
C PRO A 57 -7.83 -9.83 0.20
N TRP A 58 -8.19 -10.73 -0.72
CA TRP A 58 -9.44 -10.71 -1.46
C TRP A 58 -10.35 -11.83 -0.95
N ASP A 59 -11.66 -11.57 -0.90
CA ASP A 59 -12.64 -12.61 -0.57
C ASP A 59 -13.10 -13.32 -1.84
N TYR A 60 -13.30 -12.55 -2.91
CA TYR A 60 -13.67 -13.06 -4.23
C TYR A 60 -12.81 -12.44 -5.33
N ILE A 61 -12.47 -13.25 -6.31
CA ILE A 61 -11.84 -12.81 -7.56
C ILE A 61 -12.70 -13.32 -8.71
N ILE A 62 -13.24 -12.40 -9.50
CA ILE A 62 -14.09 -12.70 -10.64
C ILE A 62 -13.29 -12.45 -11.91
N CYS A 63 -13.03 -13.49 -12.68
CA CYS A 63 -12.27 -13.41 -13.92
C CYS A 63 -13.16 -13.73 -15.13
N ASP A 64 -13.09 -12.86 -16.12
CA ASP A 64 -13.65 -13.10 -17.45
C ASP A 64 -12.57 -13.64 -18.38
N SER A 65 -12.84 -14.78 -19.01
CA SER A 65 -11.87 -15.48 -19.86
C SER A 65 -11.53 -14.79 -21.18
N GLY A 66 -12.41 -13.94 -21.68
CA GLY A 66 -12.14 -13.14 -22.88
C GLY A 66 -11.05 -12.08 -22.68
N ALA A 67 -10.58 -11.94 -21.46
CA ALA A 67 -9.62 -10.93 -21.03
C ALA A 67 -8.20 -11.47 -20.83
N LEU A 68 -7.99 -12.77 -20.99
CA LEU A 68 -6.79 -13.40 -20.47
C LEU A 68 -5.69 -13.49 -21.55
N GLU A 69 -4.90 -12.45 -21.66
CA GLU A 69 -3.46 -12.59 -21.96
C GLU A 69 -2.75 -13.39 -20.86
N ILE A 70 -3.37 -13.46 -19.67
CA ILE A 70 -2.95 -14.26 -18.52
C ILE A 70 -3.93 -15.42 -18.39
N THR A 71 -3.45 -16.65 -18.50
CA THR A 71 -4.29 -17.83 -18.35
C THR A 71 -4.85 -17.92 -16.93
N GLY A 72 -6.09 -18.41 -16.78
CA GLY A 72 -6.68 -18.66 -15.46
C GLY A 72 -5.78 -19.49 -14.54
N LEU A 73 -4.89 -20.31 -15.10
CA LEU A 73 -3.87 -21.08 -14.40
C LEU A 73 -2.85 -20.20 -13.67
N GLN A 74 -2.39 -19.11 -14.28
CA GLN A 74 -1.46 -18.18 -13.63
C GLN A 74 -2.08 -17.47 -12.42
N ILE A 75 -3.37 -17.19 -12.46
CA ILE A 75 -4.09 -16.64 -11.31
C ILE A 75 -4.18 -17.69 -10.20
N ILE A 76 -4.46 -18.96 -10.55
CA ILE A 76 -4.48 -20.08 -9.58
C ILE A 76 -3.11 -20.26 -8.94
N ASP A 77 -2.04 -20.25 -9.73
CA ASP A 77 -0.67 -20.39 -9.22
C ASP A 77 -0.30 -19.22 -8.29
N ALA A 78 -0.62 -17.98 -8.66
CA ALA A 78 -0.37 -16.81 -7.83
C ALA A 78 -1.16 -16.85 -6.51
N LEU A 79 -2.43 -17.27 -6.53
CA LEU A 79 -3.23 -17.43 -5.32
C LEU A 79 -2.68 -18.52 -4.38
N ALA A 80 -2.17 -19.60 -4.96
CA ALA A 80 -1.53 -20.67 -4.20
C ALA A 80 -0.23 -20.17 -3.53
N GLU A 81 0.61 -19.42 -4.25
CA GLU A 81 1.83 -18.81 -3.73
C GLU A 81 1.54 -17.82 -2.60
N LEU A 82 0.50 -17.01 -2.76
CA LEU A 82 0.05 -16.07 -1.75
C LEU A 82 -0.68 -16.72 -0.57
N ARG A 83 -0.92 -18.04 -0.62
CA ARG A 83 -1.76 -18.76 0.35
C ARG A 83 -3.10 -18.06 0.58
N SER A 84 -3.69 -17.55 -0.50
CA SER A 84 -4.92 -16.78 -0.44
C SER A 84 -6.13 -17.68 -0.17
N ASN A 85 -7.02 -17.22 0.71
CA ASN A 85 -8.31 -17.86 0.95
C ASN A 85 -9.40 -17.34 0.00
N ALA A 86 -9.05 -16.50 -0.98
CA ALA A 86 -9.98 -15.94 -1.94
C ALA A 86 -10.68 -17.04 -2.75
N GLN A 87 -11.97 -16.85 -2.99
CA GLN A 87 -12.69 -17.70 -3.93
C GLN A 87 -12.55 -17.14 -5.34
N LEU A 88 -11.95 -17.93 -6.22
CA LEU A 88 -11.80 -17.59 -7.63
C LEU A 88 -13.02 -18.03 -8.43
N LEU A 89 -13.70 -17.09 -9.07
CA LEU A 89 -14.82 -17.34 -9.98
C LEU A 89 -14.36 -17.04 -11.41
N ILE A 90 -14.28 -18.07 -12.27
CA ILE A 90 -13.95 -17.89 -13.68
C ILE A 90 -15.20 -18.01 -14.51
N MET A 91 -15.50 -16.96 -15.28
CA MET A 91 -16.62 -16.88 -16.22
C MET A 91 -16.13 -17.29 -17.60
N GLN A 92 -16.35 -18.54 -18.00
CA GLN A 92 -15.91 -19.05 -19.30
C GLN A 92 -16.76 -20.21 -19.79
N GLN A 93 -17.04 -20.24 -21.12
CA GLN A 93 -17.50 -21.45 -21.77
C GLN A 93 -16.29 -22.29 -22.20
N LEU A 94 -16.09 -23.41 -21.55
CA LEU A 94 -14.99 -24.32 -21.82
C LEU A 94 -15.51 -25.71 -22.18
N PRO A 95 -14.81 -26.43 -23.09
CA PRO A 95 -15.03 -27.87 -23.24
C PRO A 95 -14.79 -28.63 -21.93
N SER A 96 -15.60 -29.67 -21.66
CA SER A 96 -15.55 -30.42 -20.38
C SER A 96 -14.15 -30.88 -19.96
N PRO A 97 -13.30 -31.42 -20.88
CA PRO A 97 -11.96 -31.87 -20.48
C PRO A 97 -11.03 -30.74 -19.99
N ILE A 98 -11.17 -29.53 -20.57
CA ILE A 98 -10.39 -28.36 -20.15
C ILE A 98 -10.89 -27.87 -18.80
N PHE A 99 -12.19 -27.85 -18.62
CA PHE A 99 -12.85 -27.51 -17.36
C PHE A 99 -12.36 -28.38 -16.20
N GLU A 100 -12.41 -29.71 -16.38
CA GLU A 100 -11.96 -30.70 -15.39
C GLU A 100 -10.45 -30.57 -15.07
N ALA A 101 -9.62 -30.28 -16.08
CA ALA A 101 -8.19 -30.08 -15.89
C ALA A 101 -7.88 -28.81 -15.05
N ILE A 102 -8.59 -27.72 -15.25
CA ILE A 102 -8.43 -26.49 -14.47
C ILE A 102 -8.89 -26.69 -13.02
N GLU A 103 -10.02 -27.38 -12.81
CA GLU A 103 -10.48 -27.73 -11.47
C GLU A 103 -9.51 -28.64 -10.73
N ALA A 104 -8.98 -29.66 -11.39
CA ALA A 104 -7.97 -30.54 -10.82
C ALA A 104 -6.69 -29.79 -10.44
N HIS A 105 -6.23 -28.85 -11.29
CA HIS A 105 -5.06 -28.02 -11.00
C HIS A 105 -5.30 -27.13 -9.78
N ALA A 106 -6.43 -26.45 -9.68
CA ALA A 106 -6.79 -25.63 -8.54
C ALA A 106 -6.91 -26.43 -7.24
N ALA A 107 -7.51 -27.60 -7.31
CA ALA A 107 -7.64 -28.52 -6.17
C ALA A 107 -6.24 -29.00 -5.68
N GLY A 108 -5.33 -29.36 -6.61
CA GLY A 108 -3.95 -29.71 -6.29
C GLY A 108 -3.16 -28.60 -5.61
N LYS A 109 -3.50 -27.34 -5.92
CA LYS A 109 -2.90 -26.14 -5.33
C LYS A 109 -3.64 -25.64 -4.08
N LYS A 110 -4.72 -26.28 -3.68
CA LYS A 110 -5.62 -25.87 -2.57
C LYS A 110 -6.23 -24.48 -2.75
N VAL A 111 -6.47 -24.08 -3.99
CA VAL A 111 -7.14 -22.82 -4.34
C VAL A 111 -8.63 -23.09 -4.50
N SER A 112 -9.47 -22.29 -3.81
CA SER A 112 -10.91 -22.36 -3.95
C SER A 112 -11.34 -21.79 -5.29
N LEU A 113 -11.66 -22.67 -6.25
CA LEU A 113 -12.08 -22.31 -7.61
C LEU A 113 -13.53 -22.69 -7.86
N ARG A 114 -14.24 -21.83 -8.58
CA ARG A 114 -15.48 -22.18 -9.23
C ARG A 114 -15.53 -21.67 -10.66
N LEU A 115 -15.78 -22.58 -11.56
CA LEU A 115 -15.99 -22.25 -12.96
C LEU A 115 -17.47 -22.02 -13.22
N LEU A 116 -17.79 -20.84 -13.71
CA LEU A 116 -19.14 -20.51 -14.16
C LEU A 116 -19.19 -20.74 -15.68
N ASN A 117 -19.78 -21.86 -16.10
CA ASN A 117 -19.90 -22.20 -17.53
C ASN A 117 -20.99 -21.36 -18.20
N THR A 118 -20.72 -20.05 -18.30
CA THR A 118 -21.67 -19.08 -18.85
C THR A 118 -21.01 -18.14 -19.82
N ALA A 119 -21.78 -17.72 -20.83
CA ALA A 119 -21.40 -16.52 -21.60
C ALA A 119 -21.32 -15.32 -20.64
N SER A 120 -20.38 -14.39 -20.92
CA SER A 120 -20.07 -13.18 -20.14
C SER A 120 -21.29 -12.28 -19.79
N SER A 121 -22.47 -12.59 -20.33
CA SER A 121 -23.72 -11.85 -20.13
C SER A 121 -24.59 -12.36 -19.00
N ASN A 122 -24.29 -13.52 -18.36
CA ASN A 122 -25.17 -14.09 -17.34
C ASN A 122 -24.72 -13.74 -15.91
N LEU A 123 -24.93 -12.47 -15.52
CA LEU A 123 -24.58 -11.93 -14.21
C LEU A 123 -25.39 -12.55 -13.04
N GLN A 124 -26.56 -13.13 -13.32
CA GLN A 124 -27.40 -13.77 -12.30
C GLN A 124 -26.72 -14.99 -11.65
N GLN A 125 -25.85 -15.69 -12.37
CA GLN A 125 -25.10 -16.79 -11.79
C GLN A 125 -23.98 -16.31 -10.85
N VAL A 126 -23.34 -15.19 -11.16
CA VAL A 126 -22.37 -14.55 -10.27
C VAL A 126 -23.05 -14.14 -8.96
N GLU A 127 -24.21 -13.48 -9.07
CA GLU A 127 -25.02 -13.07 -7.92
C GLU A 127 -25.43 -14.26 -7.05
N LYS A 128 -26.04 -15.28 -7.67
CA LYS A 128 -26.49 -16.49 -6.96
C LYS A 128 -25.35 -17.19 -6.23
N HIS A 129 -24.15 -17.17 -6.81
CA HIS A 129 -23.00 -17.84 -6.23
C HIS A 129 -22.42 -17.11 -5.03
N ILE A 130 -22.28 -15.78 -5.11
CA ILE A 130 -21.85 -14.95 -3.98
C ILE A 130 -22.88 -15.01 -2.85
N LEU A 131 -24.19 -15.02 -3.16
CA LEU A 131 -25.28 -15.14 -2.18
C LEU A 131 -25.33 -16.49 -1.44
N SER A 132 -24.91 -17.58 -2.10
CA SER A 132 -25.05 -18.94 -1.55
C SER A 132 -23.86 -19.38 -0.67
N ASN A 133 -22.80 -18.59 -0.54
CA ASN A 133 -21.58 -19.00 0.17
C ASN A 133 -21.56 -18.50 1.62
N PRO A 134 -21.54 -19.41 2.63
CA PRO A 134 -21.54 -19.05 4.04
C PRO A 134 -20.23 -18.47 4.57
N GLN A 135 -19.12 -18.44 3.81
CA GLN A 135 -17.83 -17.90 4.27
C GLN A 135 -17.85 -16.39 4.53
N ALA A 136 -18.85 -15.66 4.04
CA ALA A 136 -19.13 -14.28 4.43
C ALA A 136 -19.58 -14.12 5.91
N LYS A 137 -19.61 -15.20 6.70
CA LYS A 137 -20.16 -15.19 8.07
C LYS A 137 -19.13 -15.16 9.20
N ASN A 138 -17.84 -15.27 8.95
CA ASN A 138 -16.83 -15.39 9.99
C ASN A 138 -15.74 -14.31 9.92
N THR A 139 -16.14 -13.05 9.98
CA THR A 139 -15.27 -12.01 10.55
C THR A 139 -16.07 -11.29 11.62
N SER A 140 -15.52 -11.38 12.83
CA SER A 140 -15.91 -10.78 14.09
C SER A 140 -16.87 -9.60 14.01
N GLU A 141 -17.88 -9.67 14.88
CA GLU A 141 -18.77 -8.60 15.31
C GLU A 141 -18.10 -7.23 15.39
N LEU A 142 -18.24 -6.44 14.34
CA LEU A 142 -18.17 -5.01 14.41
C LEU A 142 -19.57 -4.49 14.11
N SER A 143 -20.13 -3.81 15.10
CA SER A 143 -21.44 -3.22 15.13
C SER A 143 -21.78 -2.51 13.82
N ALA A 144 -22.98 -2.81 13.31
CA ALA A 144 -23.59 -2.14 12.18
C ALA A 144 -23.66 -0.64 12.42
N THR A 145 -22.81 0.10 11.74
CA THR A 145 -22.95 1.53 11.53
C THR A 145 -23.00 1.78 10.04
N ASP A 146 -23.90 2.63 9.64
CA ASP A 146 -24.34 2.95 8.29
C ASP A 146 -23.23 2.89 7.24
N ALA A 147 -23.44 2.10 6.19
CA ALA A 147 -22.55 2.04 5.03
C ALA A 147 -22.42 3.45 4.42
N VAL A 148 -21.24 4.03 4.50
CA VAL A 148 -20.93 5.27 3.78
C VAL A 148 -20.98 4.93 2.30
N ASP A 149 -21.93 5.47 1.59
CA ASP A 149 -21.90 5.50 0.14
C ASP A 149 -20.85 6.51 -0.31
N PHE A 150 -19.61 6.04 -0.50
CA PHE A 150 -18.49 6.87 -0.98
C PHE A 150 -18.78 7.59 -2.30
N ASN A 151 -19.82 7.18 -3.05
CA ASN A 151 -20.26 7.88 -4.25
C ASN A 151 -21.13 9.11 -3.94
N GLN A 152 -21.67 9.24 -2.73
CA GLN A 152 -22.44 10.39 -2.30
C GLN A 152 -21.58 11.39 -1.49
N THR A 153 -20.42 10.99 -0.98
CA THR A 153 -19.52 11.90 -0.29
C THR A 153 -18.84 12.81 -1.29
N SER A 154 -18.97 14.10 -1.09
CA SER A 154 -18.25 15.09 -1.89
C SER A 154 -16.74 14.85 -1.77
N PRO A 155 -15.97 14.83 -2.87
CA PRO A 155 -14.52 14.73 -2.79
C PRO A 155 -13.86 15.78 -1.89
N LEU A 156 -14.46 16.95 -1.74
CA LEU A 156 -14.00 18.02 -0.84
C LEU A 156 -14.24 17.64 0.63
N GLU A 157 -15.41 17.09 0.95
CA GLU A 157 -15.70 16.60 2.31
C GLU A 157 -14.77 15.44 2.70
N CYS A 158 -14.45 14.56 1.74
CA CYS A 158 -13.46 13.53 1.94
C CYS A 158 -12.09 14.13 2.30
N LEU A 159 -11.64 15.13 1.55
CA LEU A 159 -10.37 15.81 1.80
C LEU A 159 -10.30 16.44 3.19
N GLU A 160 -11.38 17.08 3.66
CA GLU A 160 -11.44 17.72 4.98
C GLU A 160 -11.28 16.71 6.14
N GLN A 161 -11.66 15.47 5.94
CA GLN A 161 -11.60 14.40 6.94
C GLN A 161 -10.32 13.54 6.83
N ILE A 162 -9.47 13.79 5.82
CA ILE A 162 -8.19 13.10 5.71
C ILE A 162 -7.22 13.63 6.76
N VAL A 163 -6.60 12.71 7.47
CA VAL A 163 -5.56 12.97 8.47
C VAL A 163 -4.32 12.15 8.15
N ALA A 164 -3.17 12.57 8.68
CA ALA A 164 -1.95 11.79 8.61
C ALA A 164 -1.86 10.82 9.79
N TYR A 165 -1.62 9.55 9.49
CA TYR A 165 -1.12 8.55 10.42
C TYR A 165 0.37 8.36 10.15
N TYR A 166 1.14 8.15 11.20
CA TYR A 166 2.59 8.07 11.12
C TYR A 166 3.06 6.66 11.42
N GLN A 167 3.83 6.08 10.51
CA GLN A 167 4.46 4.80 10.75
C GLN A 167 5.95 5.01 11.04
N PRO A 168 6.45 4.60 12.22
CA PRO A 168 7.84 4.80 12.59
C PRO A 168 8.81 4.09 11.67
N GLN A 169 9.91 4.77 11.38
CA GLN A 169 11.09 4.28 10.67
C GLN A 169 12.27 4.22 11.63
N ILE A 170 12.90 3.05 11.75
CA ILE A 170 13.96 2.78 12.73
C ILE A 170 15.29 2.58 12.01
N CYS A 171 16.31 3.30 12.40
CA CYS A 171 17.68 3.09 11.95
C CYS A 171 18.22 1.78 12.55
N LEU A 172 18.53 0.78 11.72
CA LEU A 172 18.95 -0.54 12.19
C LEU A 172 20.32 -0.51 12.88
N GLY A 173 21.24 0.31 12.40
CA GLY A 173 22.58 0.43 13.00
C GLY A 173 22.59 1.00 14.42
N SER A 174 21.64 1.89 14.75
CA SER A 174 21.59 2.54 16.07
C SER A 174 20.37 2.14 16.92
N GLY A 175 19.36 1.53 16.33
CA GLY A 175 18.05 1.27 16.93
C GLY A 175 17.26 2.55 17.24
N ARG A 176 17.68 3.71 16.71
CA ARG A 176 17.00 4.98 16.95
C ARG A 176 15.86 5.20 15.98
N LEU A 177 14.86 5.94 16.44
CA LEU A 177 13.85 6.49 15.55
C LEU A 177 14.55 7.42 14.53
N TYR A 178 14.47 7.05 13.26
CA TYR A 178 14.94 7.85 12.15
C TYR A 178 13.90 8.92 11.77
N GLY A 179 12.64 8.54 11.79
CA GLY A 179 11.51 9.37 11.40
C GLY A 179 10.24 8.58 11.28
N ALA A 180 9.36 9.01 10.39
CA ALA A 180 8.14 8.29 10.07
C ALA A 180 7.68 8.58 8.64
N GLU A 181 6.95 7.62 8.07
CA GLU A 181 6.15 7.85 6.89
C GLU A 181 4.76 8.37 7.29
N ALA A 182 4.35 9.50 6.70
CA ALA A 182 3.02 10.06 6.87
C ALA A 182 2.06 9.47 5.83
N LEU A 183 1.15 8.67 6.31
CA LEU A 183 0.20 7.89 5.51
C LEU A 183 -1.19 8.51 5.59
N ALA A 184 -1.79 8.84 4.46
CA ALA A 184 -3.15 9.35 4.41
C ALA A 184 -4.14 8.35 4.98
N ARG A 185 -5.03 8.81 5.86
CA ARG A 185 -6.15 8.05 6.40
C ARG A 185 -7.40 8.90 6.35
N TRP A 186 -8.49 8.30 5.94
CA TRP A 186 -9.80 8.90 6.06
C TRP A 186 -10.40 8.45 7.39
N ASP A 187 -10.39 9.34 8.37
CA ASP A 187 -10.83 9.05 9.73
C ASP A 187 -12.29 9.50 9.89
N LEU A 188 -13.19 8.57 9.70
CA LEU A 188 -14.62 8.74 9.90
C LEU A 188 -14.96 8.24 11.30
N LYS A 189 -15.02 9.14 12.27
CA LYS A 189 -15.16 8.86 13.72
C LYS A 189 -16.13 7.75 14.08
N GLU A 190 -17.24 7.62 13.34
CA GLU A 190 -18.28 6.61 13.61
C GLU A 190 -18.13 5.34 12.77
N LEU A 191 -17.35 5.38 11.67
CA LEU A 191 -17.27 4.33 10.65
C LEU A 191 -15.90 3.67 10.59
N GLY A 192 -14.90 4.26 11.28
CA GLY A 192 -13.55 3.75 11.31
C GLY A 192 -12.57 4.49 10.42
N VAL A 193 -11.36 3.94 10.30
CA VAL A 193 -10.22 4.55 9.60
C VAL A 193 -9.98 3.80 8.29
N PHE A 194 -10.07 4.54 7.19
CA PHE A 194 -9.89 4.02 5.84
C PHE A 194 -8.51 4.39 5.27
N GLY A 195 -7.95 3.52 4.43
CA GLY A 195 -6.60 3.70 3.89
C GLY A 195 -6.56 4.32 2.49
N PRO A 196 -5.35 4.45 1.92
CA PRO A 196 -5.17 5.03 0.59
C PRO A 196 -5.96 4.34 -0.53
N LEU A 197 -6.15 3.02 -0.43
CA LEU A 197 -6.92 2.24 -1.41
C LEU A 197 -8.42 2.62 -1.45
N ASP A 198 -8.93 3.17 -0.36
CA ASP A 198 -10.31 3.64 -0.27
C ASP A 198 -10.42 5.13 -0.67
N ILE A 199 -9.37 5.91 -0.38
CA ILE A 199 -9.28 7.36 -0.63
C ILE A 199 -9.04 7.66 -2.11
N LEU A 200 -8.04 7.02 -2.73
CA LEU A 200 -7.59 7.33 -4.09
C LEU A 200 -8.69 7.16 -5.16
N PRO A 201 -9.59 6.17 -5.08
CA PRO A 201 -10.70 6.06 -6.02
C PRO A 201 -11.70 7.22 -5.96
N VAL A 202 -11.76 7.95 -4.85
CA VAL A 202 -12.60 9.16 -4.69
C VAL A 202 -11.89 10.38 -5.29
N LEU A 203 -10.57 10.45 -5.16
CA LEU A 203 -9.74 11.58 -5.60
C LEU A 203 -9.20 11.37 -7.03
N LYS A 204 -10.10 11.24 -8.01
CA LYS A 204 -9.76 10.84 -9.39
C LYS A 204 -9.08 11.93 -10.22
N THR A 205 -9.31 13.19 -9.91
CA THR A 205 -8.80 14.31 -10.72
C THR A 205 -7.46 14.83 -10.20
N ALA A 206 -6.64 15.42 -11.07
CA ALA A 206 -5.36 16.00 -10.67
C ALA A 206 -5.51 17.07 -9.57
N PRO A 207 -6.47 18.02 -9.64
CA PRO A 207 -6.66 19.00 -8.56
C PRO A 207 -7.00 18.38 -7.20
N LEU A 208 -7.75 17.27 -7.18
CA LEU A 208 -8.07 16.58 -5.92
C LEU A 208 -6.85 15.86 -5.33
N ARG A 209 -5.99 15.29 -6.18
CA ARG A 209 -4.73 14.68 -5.74
C ARG A 209 -3.74 15.74 -5.26
N GLU A 210 -3.71 16.91 -5.89
CA GLU A 210 -2.93 18.06 -5.44
C GLU A 210 -3.42 18.55 -4.07
N ALA A 211 -4.73 18.67 -3.86
CA ALA A 211 -5.30 19.03 -2.58
C ALA A 211 -5.00 18.00 -1.48
N LEU A 212 -4.99 16.69 -1.82
CA LEU A 212 -4.54 15.64 -0.90
C LEU A 212 -3.06 15.84 -0.52
N TRP A 213 -2.20 16.09 -1.51
CA TRP A 213 -0.79 16.36 -1.27
C TRP A 213 -0.60 17.56 -0.35
N GLU A 214 -1.25 18.69 -0.64
CA GLU A 214 -1.16 19.90 0.18
C GLU A 214 -1.58 19.62 1.62
N ARG A 215 -2.67 18.88 1.82
CA ARG A 215 -3.12 18.49 3.15
C ARG A 215 -2.13 17.60 3.89
N MET A 216 -1.56 16.60 3.22
CA MET A 216 -0.53 15.75 3.81
C MET A 216 0.74 16.52 4.13
N LEU A 217 1.10 17.50 3.29
CA LEU A 217 2.23 18.39 3.51
C LEU A 217 1.98 19.32 4.71
N ASP A 218 0.73 19.82 4.92
CA ASP A 218 0.36 20.56 6.12
C ASP A 218 0.57 19.73 7.39
N HIS A 219 0.06 18.51 7.41
CA HIS A 219 0.25 17.59 8.54
C HIS A 219 1.72 17.29 8.81
N ALA A 220 2.52 17.03 7.77
CA ALA A 220 3.94 16.75 7.92
C ALA A 220 4.72 17.96 8.44
N THR A 221 4.44 19.16 7.91
CA THR A 221 5.11 20.39 8.36
C THR A 221 4.74 20.76 9.79
N ASP A 222 3.48 20.57 10.19
CA ASP A 222 3.05 20.80 11.58
C ASP A 222 3.70 19.81 12.55
N THR A 223 3.87 18.55 12.13
CA THR A 223 4.60 17.53 12.89
C THR A 223 6.06 17.93 13.07
N LEU A 224 6.74 18.34 11.99
CA LEU A 224 8.12 18.76 12.04
C LEU A 224 8.34 20.01 12.90
N LYS A 225 7.40 20.97 12.88
CA LYS A 225 7.44 22.14 13.78
C LYS A 225 7.39 21.73 15.25
N ARG A 226 6.56 20.77 15.61
CA ARG A 226 6.44 20.29 16.99
C ARG A 226 7.60 19.44 17.45
N LEU A 227 8.30 18.81 16.50
CA LEU A 227 9.51 18.01 16.72
C LEU A 227 10.81 18.84 16.54
N GLN A 228 10.72 20.16 16.54
CA GLN A 228 11.90 21.02 16.42
C GLN A 228 12.94 20.70 17.51
N GLY A 229 14.17 20.45 17.06
CA GLY A 229 15.27 19.99 17.94
C GLY A 229 15.49 18.47 17.94
N ALA A 230 14.54 17.65 17.48
CA ALA A 230 14.78 16.27 17.14
C ALA A 230 15.19 16.18 15.66
N GLU A 231 16.25 15.43 15.38
CA GLU A 231 16.71 15.21 13.99
C GLU A 231 15.88 14.08 13.33
N LEU A 232 14.56 14.26 13.30
CA LEU A 232 13.64 13.30 12.72
C LEU A 232 13.26 13.67 11.29
N ASN A 233 13.02 12.67 10.47
CA ASN A 233 12.62 12.82 9.08
C ASN A 233 11.16 12.40 8.90
N ILE A 234 10.35 13.22 8.22
CA ILE A 234 8.98 12.85 7.84
C ILE A 234 8.95 12.64 6.32
N ALA A 235 8.46 11.48 5.92
CA ALA A 235 8.31 11.10 4.53
C ALA A 235 6.84 11.23 4.10
N VAL A 236 6.61 11.75 2.89
CA VAL A 236 5.27 11.91 2.31
C VAL A 236 5.26 11.43 0.87
N ASN A 237 4.30 10.61 0.54
CA ASN A 237 4.04 10.12 -0.81
C ASN A 237 3.49 11.21 -1.72
N ILE A 238 4.00 11.31 -2.96
CA ILE A 238 3.50 12.22 -3.98
C ILE A 238 3.13 11.48 -5.27
N CYS A 239 2.05 11.93 -5.88
CA CYS A 239 1.75 11.53 -7.26
C CYS A 239 2.69 12.27 -8.22
N ALA A 240 3.29 11.55 -9.16
CA ALA A 240 4.29 12.11 -10.07
C ALA A 240 3.77 13.29 -10.90
N ASP A 241 2.47 13.34 -11.25
CA ASP A 241 1.85 14.43 -12.00
C ASP A 241 1.82 15.77 -11.26
N ILE A 242 1.82 15.77 -9.93
CA ILE A 242 1.86 17.00 -9.10
C ILE A 242 3.23 17.68 -9.22
N ALA A 243 4.30 16.90 -9.24
CA ALA A 243 5.67 17.39 -9.31
C ALA A 243 6.07 17.96 -10.70
N ARG A 244 5.13 18.05 -11.67
CA ARG A 244 5.39 18.57 -13.03
C ARG A 244 5.45 20.09 -13.12
N SER A 245 4.90 20.82 -12.15
CA SER A 245 4.94 22.29 -12.17
C SER A 245 6.39 22.79 -12.09
N VAL A 246 6.72 23.74 -12.95
CA VAL A 246 8.09 24.27 -13.08
C VAL A 246 8.63 24.84 -11.76
N ASN A 247 7.78 25.46 -10.97
CA ASN A 247 8.14 26.12 -9.72
C ASN A 247 7.90 25.26 -8.47
N TRP A 248 7.36 24.05 -8.62
CA TRP A 248 6.89 23.23 -7.50
C TRP A 248 7.98 23.01 -6.42
N SER A 249 9.21 22.69 -6.83
CA SER A 249 10.32 22.48 -5.90
C SER A 249 10.75 23.78 -5.17
N GLU A 250 10.61 24.93 -5.82
CA GLU A 250 10.87 26.24 -5.24
C GLU A 250 9.80 26.62 -4.22
N ASP A 251 8.52 26.46 -4.59
CA ASP A 251 7.37 26.75 -3.72
C ASP A 251 7.45 25.89 -2.44
N LEU A 252 7.80 24.61 -2.59
CA LEU A 252 8.02 23.73 -1.46
C LEU A 252 9.15 24.22 -0.55
N ALA A 253 10.30 24.60 -1.13
CA ALA A 253 11.44 25.10 -0.36
C ALA A 253 11.10 26.42 0.38
N GLN A 254 10.41 27.34 -0.26
CA GLN A 254 9.95 28.59 0.37
C GLN A 254 9.00 28.33 1.53
N ARG A 255 8.10 27.33 1.41
CA ARG A 255 7.20 26.93 2.49
C ARG A 255 7.97 26.43 3.70
N PHE A 256 8.99 25.58 3.51
CA PHE A 256 9.87 25.10 4.58
C PHE A 256 10.66 26.22 5.22
N GLN A 257 11.21 27.14 4.43
CA GLN A 257 11.93 28.32 4.93
C GLN A 257 11.04 29.21 5.78
N ARG A 258 9.81 29.55 5.32
CA ARG A 258 8.83 30.34 6.09
C ARG A 258 8.42 29.66 7.40
N SER A 259 8.44 28.34 7.41
CA SER A 259 8.09 27.52 8.58
C SER A 259 9.28 27.26 9.51
N ASN A 260 10.48 27.75 9.18
CA ASN A 260 11.73 27.48 9.87
C ASN A 260 12.00 25.98 10.08
N ILE A 261 11.70 25.16 9.05
CA ILE A 261 11.92 23.71 9.02
C ILE A 261 13.10 23.44 8.09
N ARG A 262 14.04 22.59 8.53
CA ARG A 262 15.14 22.14 7.67
C ARG A 262 14.62 21.17 6.60
N THR A 263 14.95 21.41 5.34
CA THR A 263 14.54 20.56 4.22
C THR A 263 15.03 19.12 4.34
N GLN A 264 16.18 18.91 4.99
CA GLN A 264 16.75 17.59 5.31
C GLN A 264 15.88 16.73 6.23
N ASN A 265 14.94 17.35 6.95
CA ASN A 265 13.98 16.63 7.80
C ASN A 265 12.75 16.13 7.03
N PHE A 266 12.76 16.27 5.70
CA PHE A 266 11.63 15.87 4.87
C PHE A 266 12.07 15.00 3.69
N THR A 267 11.26 13.98 3.41
CA THR A 267 11.44 13.08 2.27
C THR A 267 10.20 13.13 1.38
N VAL A 268 10.44 13.35 0.10
CA VAL A 268 9.43 13.16 -0.95
C VAL A 268 9.55 11.74 -1.47
N GLU A 269 8.49 10.93 -1.36
CA GLU A 269 8.44 9.55 -1.85
C GLU A 269 7.68 9.49 -3.16
N ILE A 270 8.28 8.89 -4.17
CA ILE A 270 7.74 8.82 -5.52
C ILE A 270 7.64 7.36 -5.93
N THR A 271 6.42 6.89 -6.17
CA THR A 271 6.15 5.50 -6.55
C THR A 271 6.68 5.18 -7.95
N GLU A 272 7.08 3.92 -8.16
CA GLU A 272 7.66 3.44 -9.44
C GLU A 272 6.66 3.46 -10.60
N SER A 273 5.39 3.13 -10.36
CA SER A 273 4.40 2.81 -11.40
C SER A 273 4.05 3.93 -12.40
N PRO A 274 3.95 5.23 -12.02
CA PRO A 274 3.62 6.29 -12.96
C PRO A 274 4.77 6.73 -13.86
N LEU A 275 5.96 6.17 -13.67
CA LEU A 275 7.21 6.72 -14.21
C LEU A 275 7.49 6.36 -15.67
N HIS A 276 6.70 5.49 -16.32
CA HIS A 276 6.99 5.05 -17.69
C HIS A 276 6.96 6.18 -18.74
N GLU A 277 6.16 7.22 -18.52
CA GLU A 277 6.00 8.34 -19.47
C GLU A 277 6.77 9.62 -19.08
N ALA A 278 7.43 9.64 -17.92
CA ALA A 278 7.82 10.89 -17.25
C ALA A 278 9.34 11.12 -17.13
N GLN A 279 10.17 10.42 -17.88
CA GLN A 279 11.61 10.28 -17.57
C GLN A 279 12.41 11.58 -17.46
N SER A 280 12.23 12.57 -18.34
CA SER A 280 13.10 13.74 -18.34
C SER A 280 12.72 14.80 -17.29
N TRP A 281 11.45 15.11 -17.14
CA TRP A 281 11.02 16.15 -16.19
C TRP A 281 11.18 15.70 -14.74
N LEU A 282 10.92 14.41 -14.44
CA LEU A 282 11.06 13.88 -13.08
C LEU A 282 12.51 13.93 -12.59
N THR A 283 13.46 13.52 -13.44
CA THR A 283 14.88 13.61 -13.10
C THR A 283 15.27 15.06 -12.77
N GLY A 284 14.76 16.04 -13.54
CA GLY A 284 14.97 17.46 -13.29
C GLY A 284 14.36 17.91 -11.95
N THR A 285 13.12 17.50 -11.66
CA THR A 285 12.45 17.84 -10.40
C THR A 285 13.16 17.25 -9.19
N VAL A 286 13.55 15.96 -9.24
CA VAL A 286 14.31 15.32 -8.17
C VAL A 286 15.65 16.02 -7.97
N ALA A 287 16.36 16.36 -9.05
CA ALA A 287 17.62 17.12 -8.94
C ALA A 287 17.42 18.48 -8.25
N GLN A 288 16.34 19.21 -8.60
CA GLN A 288 16.04 20.49 -7.96
C GLN A 288 15.72 20.35 -6.48
N LEU A 289 14.95 19.32 -6.07
CA LEU A 289 14.68 19.02 -4.67
C LEU A 289 15.97 18.71 -3.90
N ARG A 290 16.82 17.85 -4.48
CA ARG A 290 18.11 17.47 -3.90
C ARG A 290 19.03 18.68 -3.69
N LEU A 291 19.11 19.59 -4.67
CA LEU A 291 19.89 20.84 -4.56
C LEU A 291 19.36 21.75 -3.45
N ARG A 292 18.08 21.67 -3.12
CA ARG A 292 17.45 22.41 -2.01
C ARG A 292 17.52 21.68 -0.67
N GLY A 293 18.20 20.52 -0.62
CA GLY A 293 18.45 19.75 0.59
C GLY A 293 17.35 18.76 0.99
N PHE A 294 16.30 18.60 0.19
CA PHE A 294 15.28 17.58 0.44
C PHE A 294 15.83 16.17 0.20
N HIS A 295 15.30 15.21 0.93
CA HIS A 295 15.46 13.82 0.57
C HIS A 295 14.42 13.39 -0.46
N CYS A 296 14.81 12.52 -1.38
CA CYS A 296 13.93 11.95 -2.38
C CYS A 296 14.11 10.43 -2.38
N ALA A 297 13.00 9.71 -2.17
CA ALA A 297 12.97 8.26 -2.17
C ALA A 297 12.23 7.73 -3.42
N ILE A 298 12.77 6.69 -4.02
CA ILE A 298 11.98 5.85 -4.92
C ILE A 298 11.24 4.82 -4.08
N ASP A 299 9.92 4.74 -4.28
CA ASP A 299 9.04 3.87 -3.50
C ASP A 299 8.56 2.66 -4.32
N ASP A 300 8.14 1.59 -3.62
CA ASP A 300 7.67 0.32 -4.18
C ASP A 300 8.68 -0.36 -5.12
N PHE A 301 10.00 -0.21 -4.85
CA PHE A 301 11.03 -0.76 -5.71
C PHE A 301 10.91 -2.29 -5.84
N GLY A 302 10.84 -2.74 -7.10
CA GLY A 302 10.79 -4.15 -7.46
C GLY A 302 9.40 -4.68 -7.79
N THR A 303 8.40 -3.81 -7.84
CA THR A 303 7.07 -4.15 -8.33
C THR A 303 6.90 -3.90 -9.84
N GLY A 304 7.86 -3.21 -10.51
CA GLY A 304 7.83 -2.80 -11.91
C GLY A 304 9.06 -3.19 -12.73
N PHE A 305 9.00 -2.98 -14.07
CA PHE A 305 10.01 -3.43 -15.04
C PHE A 305 11.17 -2.44 -15.30
N SER A 306 11.18 -1.25 -14.73
CA SER A 306 12.09 -0.16 -15.17
C SER A 306 13.02 0.40 -14.10
N SER A 307 13.06 -0.21 -12.93
CA SER A 307 13.65 0.36 -11.70
C SER A 307 15.15 0.67 -11.79
N LEU A 308 15.95 -0.22 -12.40
CA LEU A 308 17.41 -0.09 -12.39
C LEU A 308 17.93 1.10 -13.19
N GLN A 309 17.37 1.34 -14.39
CA GLN A 309 17.77 2.48 -15.21
C GLN A 309 17.48 3.80 -14.50
N ARG A 310 16.39 3.87 -13.76
CA ARG A 310 15.98 5.08 -13.02
C ARG A 310 16.83 5.35 -11.81
N LEU A 311 17.17 4.31 -11.07
CA LEU A 311 18.15 4.46 -9.98
C LEU A 311 19.46 5.04 -10.48
N ALA A 312 19.91 4.64 -11.68
CA ALA A 312 21.15 5.13 -12.26
C ALA A 312 21.05 6.55 -12.83
N THR A 313 19.87 7.02 -13.24
CA THR A 313 19.70 8.29 -13.98
C THR A 313 19.04 9.41 -13.18
N THR A 314 18.27 9.08 -12.15
CA THR A 314 17.57 10.05 -11.31
C THR A 314 18.25 10.16 -9.95
N PRO A 315 18.61 11.36 -9.47
CA PRO A 315 19.42 11.53 -8.27
C PRO A 315 18.62 11.34 -6.97
N PHE A 316 17.94 10.19 -6.84
CA PHE A 316 17.39 9.76 -5.57
C PHE A 316 18.53 9.59 -4.54
N ASN A 317 18.20 9.65 -3.27
CA ASN A 317 19.14 9.31 -2.19
C ASN A 317 18.59 8.31 -1.19
N LYS A 318 17.38 7.82 -1.44
CA LYS A 318 16.76 6.73 -0.67
C LYS A 318 16.09 5.74 -1.61
N LEU A 319 16.14 4.48 -1.24
CA LEU A 319 15.43 3.38 -1.90
C LEU A 319 14.54 2.70 -0.88
N LYS A 320 13.22 2.64 -1.13
CA LYS A 320 12.29 1.85 -0.32
C LYS A 320 12.07 0.50 -1.00
N ILE A 321 12.38 -0.55 -0.29
CA ILE A 321 12.19 -1.93 -0.76
C ILE A 321 10.82 -2.41 -0.30
N ASP A 322 9.97 -2.73 -1.27
CA ASP A 322 8.60 -3.21 -1.03
C ASP A 322 8.56 -4.46 -0.13
N LYS A 323 7.55 -4.51 0.71
CA LYS A 323 7.28 -5.63 1.63
C LYS A 323 7.26 -7.00 0.92
N GLY A 324 6.81 -7.09 -0.34
CA GLY A 324 6.82 -8.33 -1.12
C GLY A 324 8.23 -8.87 -1.39
N PHE A 325 9.24 -8.01 -1.49
CA PHE A 325 10.65 -8.42 -1.57
C PHE A 325 11.12 -9.04 -0.24
N VAL A 326 10.81 -8.38 0.87
CA VAL A 326 11.15 -8.88 2.21
C VAL A 326 10.47 -10.22 2.46
N GLN A 327 9.20 -10.38 2.10
CA GLN A 327 8.45 -11.62 2.24
C GLN A 327 9.00 -12.75 1.37
N ARG A 328 9.36 -12.48 0.11
CA ARG A 328 10.00 -13.48 -0.77
C ARG A 328 11.34 -13.96 -0.23
N ALA A 329 12.08 -13.10 0.46
CA ALA A 329 13.33 -13.48 1.11
C ALA A 329 13.13 -14.44 2.32
N ARG A 330 11.92 -14.50 2.91
CA ARG A 330 11.58 -15.51 3.94
C ARG A 330 11.52 -16.91 3.35
N SER A 331 10.99 -17.06 2.15
CA SER A 331 10.54 -18.34 1.60
C SER A 331 11.47 -18.95 0.54
N SER A 332 12.39 -18.17 -0.05
CA SER A 332 13.23 -18.67 -1.14
C SER A 332 14.68 -18.16 -1.09
N ASN A 333 15.61 -19.04 -1.49
CA ASN A 333 17.03 -18.67 -1.62
C ASN A 333 17.24 -17.64 -2.74
N ALA A 334 16.44 -17.71 -3.81
CA ALA A 334 16.46 -16.72 -4.88
C ALA A 334 16.01 -15.34 -4.37
N GLY A 335 14.94 -15.29 -3.57
CA GLY A 335 14.48 -14.06 -2.92
C GLY A 335 15.52 -13.44 -2.01
N LYS A 336 16.24 -14.25 -1.20
CA LYS A 336 17.33 -13.79 -0.35
C LYS A 336 18.46 -13.15 -1.15
N LYS A 337 18.91 -13.83 -2.23
CA LYS A 337 19.97 -13.33 -3.10
C LYS A 337 19.54 -12.04 -3.81
N LEU A 338 18.29 -11.99 -4.26
CA LEU A 338 17.75 -10.82 -4.94
C LEU A 338 17.72 -9.61 -3.99
N LEU A 339 17.20 -9.78 -2.78
CA LEU A 339 17.19 -8.72 -1.76
C LEU A 339 18.62 -8.25 -1.43
N HIS A 340 19.54 -9.19 -1.18
CA HIS A 340 20.94 -8.85 -0.93
C HIS A 340 21.58 -8.03 -2.07
N ASN A 341 21.43 -8.48 -3.31
CA ASN A 341 22.02 -7.79 -4.46
C ASN A 341 21.38 -6.43 -4.67
N THR A 342 20.08 -6.27 -4.36
CA THR A 342 19.40 -4.97 -4.41
C THR A 342 19.94 -3.99 -3.37
N VAL A 343 20.18 -4.45 -2.15
CA VAL A 343 20.77 -3.62 -1.08
C VAL A 343 22.20 -3.19 -1.47
N MET A 344 23.03 -4.13 -1.95
CA MET A 344 24.38 -3.82 -2.39
C MET A 344 24.40 -2.80 -3.53
N LEU A 345 23.56 -3.00 -4.55
CA LEU A 345 23.43 -2.05 -5.65
C LEU A 345 23.02 -0.65 -5.18
N ALA A 346 22.06 -0.58 -4.26
CA ALA A 346 21.61 0.70 -3.71
C ALA A 346 22.76 1.42 -2.98
N HIS A 347 23.54 0.70 -2.18
CA HIS A 347 24.71 1.26 -1.51
C HIS A 347 25.80 1.68 -2.48
N ASP A 348 26.08 0.91 -3.54
CA ASP A 348 27.03 1.28 -4.59
C ASP A 348 26.62 2.57 -5.32
N LEU A 349 25.31 2.85 -5.38
CA LEU A 349 24.75 4.10 -5.91
C LEU A 349 24.64 5.23 -4.85
N GLY A 350 25.07 4.99 -3.62
CA GLY A 350 25.04 5.97 -2.53
C GLY A 350 23.66 6.23 -1.95
N LEU A 351 22.73 5.26 -2.08
CA LEU A 351 21.36 5.36 -1.56
C LEU A 351 21.27 4.78 -0.15
N LEU A 352 20.48 5.43 0.72
CA LEU A 352 19.99 4.83 1.96
C LEU A 352 18.87 3.85 1.64
N VAL A 353 18.93 2.65 2.19
CA VAL A 353 17.96 1.59 1.96
C VAL A 353 16.97 1.51 3.12
N ILE A 354 15.68 1.58 2.78
CA ILE A 354 14.57 1.43 3.70
C ILE A 354 13.85 0.13 3.36
N ALA A 355 13.78 -0.83 4.29
CA ALA A 355 12.97 -2.04 4.11
C ALA A 355 11.60 -1.86 4.74
N GLU A 356 10.57 -2.18 3.96
CA GLU A 356 9.19 -2.17 4.39
C GLU A 356 8.69 -3.57 4.79
N GLY A 357 7.62 -3.62 5.58
CA GLY A 357 6.97 -4.86 5.95
C GLY A 357 7.80 -5.76 6.84
N ILE A 358 8.63 -5.19 7.69
CA ILE A 358 9.29 -5.90 8.79
C ILE A 358 8.23 -6.26 9.82
N GLU A 359 7.86 -7.53 9.91
CA GLU A 359 6.75 -8.01 10.74
C GLU A 359 7.21 -8.94 11.86
N THR A 360 8.38 -9.57 11.71
CA THR A 360 8.91 -10.53 12.67
C THR A 360 10.32 -10.18 13.12
N LYS A 361 10.76 -10.80 14.22
CA LYS A 361 12.14 -10.66 14.70
C LYS A 361 13.15 -11.18 13.66
N GLU A 362 12.80 -12.26 12.98
CA GLU A 362 13.64 -12.85 11.92
C GLU A 362 13.80 -11.91 10.73
N ASP A 363 12.78 -11.10 10.39
CA ASP A 363 12.92 -10.08 9.36
C ASP A 363 13.87 -8.97 9.80
N TYR A 364 13.73 -8.52 11.06
CA TYR A 364 14.58 -7.50 11.64
C TYR A 364 16.05 -7.93 11.64
N GLU A 365 16.35 -9.16 12.11
CA GLU A 365 17.71 -9.71 12.14
C GLU A 365 18.28 -9.82 10.74
N ARG A 366 17.49 -10.35 9.79
CA ARG A 366 17.89 -10.47 8.39
C ARG A 366 18.12 -9.13 7.72
N ALA A 367 17.28 -8.13 7.99
CA ALA A 367 17.49 -6.77 7.48
C ALA A 367 18.82 -6.20 7.96
N GLY A 368 19.17 -6.41 9.24
CA GLY A 368 20.47 -6.04 9.80
C GLY A 368 21.64 -6.78 9.15
N GLU A 369 21.55 -8.11 8.95
CA GLU A 369 22.57 -8.93 8.29
C GLU A 369 22.83 -8.49 6.84
N LEU A 370 21.80 -8.02 6.15
CA LEU A 370 21.89 -7.55 4.77
C LEU A 370 22.40 -6.11 4.66
N GLY A 371 22.61 -5.44 5.78
CA GLY A 371 23.09 -4.06 5.80
C GLY A 371 22.03 -3.01 5.47
N ILE A 372 20.75 -3.33 5.60
CA ILE A 372 19.66 -2.36 5.42
C ILE A 372 19.80 -1.26 6.48
N ASP A 373 19.67 0.01 6.06
CA ASP A 373 19.92 1.17 6.93
C ASP A 373 18.73 1.46 7.84
N ILE A 374 17.52 1.40 7.30
CA ILE A 374 16.28 1.80 7.95
C ILE A 374 15.24 0.70 7.76
N ALA A 375 14.46 0.42 8.79
CA ALA A 375 13.39 -0.55 8.75
C ALA A 375 12.05 0.06 9.17
N GLN A 376 10.99 -0.37 8.50
CA GLN A 376 9.61 0.02 8.76
C GLN A 376 8.71 -1.23 8.72
N GLY A 377 7.79 -1.34 9.68
CA GLY A 377 6.88 -2.48 9.72
C GLY A 377 6.19 -2.68 11.06
N TYR A 378 5.27 -3.65 11.08
CA TYR A 378 4.45 -3.93 12.27
C TYR A 378 5.25 -4.53 13.44
N TYR A 379 6.47 -5.00 13.18
CA TYR A 379 7.39 -5.40 14.24
C TYR A 379 7.71 -4.24 15.20
N PHE A 380 7.81 -3.02 14.68
CA PHE A 380 8.04 -1.83 15.48
C PHE A 380 6.74 -1.18 15.93
N ALA A 381 5.91 -0.80 14.96
CA ALA A 381 4.58 -0.24 15.20
C ALA A 381 3.73 -0.24 13.92
N LYS A 382 2.40 -0.26 14.10
CA LYS A 382 1.44 0.05 13.04
C LYS A 382 1.39 1.57 12.81
N PRO A 383 0.91 2.03 11.64
CA PRO A 383 0.57 3.44 11.46
C PRO A 383 -0.34 3.94 12.59
N MET A 384 0.02 5.04 13.22
CA MET A 384 -0.68 5.58 14.39
C MET A 384 -1.05 7.06 14.21
N PRO A 385 -2.10 7.55 14.88
CA PRO A 385 -2.48 8.96 14.85
C PRO A 385 -1.38 9.86 15.38
N PHE A 386 -1.43 11.14 15.00
CA PHE A 386 -0.44 12.15 15.36
C PHE A 386 -0.07 12.18 16.85
N ASN A 387 -1.05 12.18 17.76
CA ASN A 387 -0.79 12.27 19.21
C ASN A 387 -0.03 11.05 19.74
N ASP A 388 -0.30 9.87 19.20
CA ASP A 388 0.37 8.65 19.62
C ASP A 388 1.78 8.58 19.03
N PHE A 389 1.97 9.06 17.79
CA PHE A 389 3.30 9.20 17.21
C PHE A 389 4.16 10.21 18.00
N MET A 390 3.60 11.32 18.46
CA MET A 390 4.33 12.28 19.30
C MET A 390 4.82 11.65 20.61
N LYS A 391 3.98 10.85 21.29
CA LYS A 391 4.38 10.09 22.48
C LYS A 391 5.48 9.07 22.16
N TYR A 392 5.30 8.34 21.04
CA TYR A 392 6.28 7.37 20.55
C TYR A 392 7.62 8.03 20.27
N ALA A 393 7.63 9.15 19.55
CA ALA A 393 8.85 9.90 19.22
C ALA A 393 9.58 10.41 20.48
N LEU A 394 8.84 10.98 21.43
CA LEU A 394 9.41 11.47 22.69
C LEU A 394 10.03 10.34 23.51
N SER A 395 9.33 9.22 23.68
CA SER A 395 9.86 8.07 24.44
C SER A 395 11.12 7.49 23.81
N HIS A 396 11.23 7.50 22.49
CA HIS A 396 12.41 7.01 21.75
C HIS A 396 13.57 8.02 21.75
N THR A 397 13.32 9.31 21.95
CA THR A 397 14.37 10.33 22.12
C THR A 397 14.88 10.40 23.57
N GLU A 398 14.04 10.26 24.57
CA GLU A 398 14.42 10.28 25.99
C GLU A 398 15.25 9.05 26.40
N HIS A 399 14.92 7.86 25.90
CA HIS A 399 15.70 6.63 26.16
C HIS A 399 17.16 6.73 25.70
N PHE A 400 17.47 7.57 24.72
CA PHE A 400 18.82 7.75 24.21
C PHE A 400 19.65 8.81 24.98
N ASN A 401 19.00 9.71 25.68
CA ASN A 401 19.66 10.71 26.53
C ASN A 401 20.05 10.18 27.90
N ASN A 402 19.58 8.97 28.25
CA ASN A 402 19.92 8.32 29.52
C ASN A 402 21.24 7.55 29.41
N PRO A 403 22.32 7.91 30.16
CA PRO A 403 23.60 7.21 30.14
C PRO A 403 23.54 5.71 30.45
N ALA A 404 22.55 5.28 31.26
CA ALA A 404 22.37 3.87 31.63
C ALA A 404 21.95 2.98 30.45
N SER A 405 21.19 3.51 29.50
CA SER A 405 20.76 2.75 28.30
C SER A 405 21.89 2.58 27.26
N ARG A 406 22.91 3.44 27.29
CA ARG A 406 24.13 3.28 26.47
C ARG A 406 24.99 2.10 26.91
N LEU A 407 25.08 1.84 28.23
CA LEU A 407 25.86 0.74 28.78
C LEU A 407 25.19 -0.63 28.59
N ALA A 408 23.86 -0.72 28.65
CA ALA A 408 23.13 -1.97 28.47
C ALA A 408 23.23 -2.52 27.04
N ARG A 409 23.34 -1.64 26.03
CA ARG A 409 23.48 -2.04 24.61
C ARG A 409 24.89 -2.43 24.21
N ALA A 410 25.90 -1.82 24.81
CA ALA A 410 27.30 -2.23 24.63
C ALA A 410 27.54 -3.67 25.11
N ASN A 411 26.65 -4.21 25.96
CA ASN A 411 26.72 -5.55 26.54
C ASN A 411 25.69 -6.55 25.95
N GLY A 412 25.12 -6.27 24.76
CA GLY A 412 24.31 -7.26 24.00
C GLY A 412 22.87 -7.50 24.51
N GLY A 413 22.34 -6.64 25.36
CA GLY A 413 20.94 -6.72 25.84
C GLY A 413 19.98 -6.02 24.90
N LEU A 414 19.35 -6.74 23.99
CA LEU A 414 18.22 -6.33 23.20
C LEU A 414 16.93 -6.77 23.93
N PHE A 415 16.14 -5.80 24.33
CA PHE A 415 14.72 -5.86 24.71
C PHE A 415 14.18 -7.19 25.30
N GLU A 416 13.90 -7.21 26.58
CA GLU A 416 12.75 -7.91 27.16
C GLU A 416 11.48 -7.03 27.08
#